data_f11df870a2d5dea4f65ada755ad518ec
#
_entry.id   f11df870a2d5dea4f65ada755ad518ec
#
_cell.length_a   1.000
_cell.length_b   1.000
_cell.length_c   1.000
_cell.angle_alpha   90.00
_cell.angle_beta   90.00
_cell.angle_gamma   90.00
#
_symmetry.space_group_name_H-M   'P 1'
#
loop_
_entity.id
_entity.type
_entity.pdbx_description
1 polymer ?
#
loop_
_entity_poly.entity_id
_entity_poly.type
_entity_poly.pdbx_seq_one_letter_code
_entity_poly.pdbx_strand_id
1 'polypeptide(L)'
;MSDPVISIRGLRKSYGDFEAVRGIDLEVRAGEVFAFLGPNGAGKTTTVEILEGYRKRSGGEVEVLGEDPQRGDRAWHERIGVVLQSCRLDPYLTVRESLGLYAGYYRAPRPVDEVIELVGLAGKADVRASGLSGGQQRRLDVGMALVGDPELLFLDEPTTGFDPSARRQAWETIAGLRDLGKTVFLTTHYMDEAQRLADRVTIISRGEVVASGTPDDLGNRESLPTTISYRLGDEDVSVETTTPVADLHALTERAIAQGLELEGLEVTRPNLEDVYLSLTEKDTE
;
A
#
# COMPACT_ATOMS: atom_id res chain seq x y z
N MET A 1 17.46 -18.54 -0.87
CA MET A 1 16.41 -17.56 -0.47
C MET A 1 17.20 -16.35 -0.03
N SER A 2 16.94 -15.17 -0.62
CA SER A 2 17.59 -13.93 -0.18
C SER A 2 17.08 -13.57 1.20
N ASP A 3 17.98 -13.04 2.05
CA ASP A 3 17.61 -12.55 3.38
C ASP A 3 16.54 -11.44 3.25
N PRO A 4 15.59 -11.36 4.21
CA PRO A 4 14.55 -10.34 4.18
C PRO A 4 15.16 -8.94 4.35
N VAL A 5 14.62 -7.96 3.63
CA VAL A 5 15.00 -6.54 3.76
C VAL A 5 14.46 -5.94 5.05
N ILE A 6 13.29 -6.39 5.49
CA ILE A 6 12.71 -6.08 6.80
C ILE A 6 12.39 -7.39 7.52
N SER A 7 12.81 -7.51 8.77
CA SER A 7 12.45 -8.61 9.67
C SER A 7 11.98 -8.03 11.00
N ILE A 8 10.78 -8.41 11.42
CA ILE A 8 10.17 -8.01 12.68
C ILE A 8 9.78 -9.26 13.45
N ARG A 9 10.15 -9.32 14.73
CA ARG A 9 9.78 -10.41 15.64
C ARG A 9 9.24 -9.85 16.95
N GLY A 10 7.97 -10.10 17.22
CA GLY A 10 7.29 -9.70 18.44
C GLY A 10 7.32 -8.19 18.70
N LEU A 11 7.25 -7.34 17.67
CA LEU A 11 7.34 -5.88 17.83
C LEU A 11 6.21 -5.38 18.71
N ARG A 12 6.57 -4.61 19.75
CA ARG A 12 5.63 -3.95 20.67
C ARG A 12 5.89 -2.47 20.77
N LYS A 13 4.81 -1.70 20.87
CA LYS A 13 4.87 -0.28 21.19
C LYS A 13 3.73 0.14 22.09
N SER A 14 4.09 0.69 23.25
CA SER A 14 3.14 1.24 24.22
C SER A 14 3.35 2.74 24.42
N TYR A 15 2.27 3.45 24.71
CA TYR A 15 2.19 4.85 25.10
C TYR A 15 1.42 4.94 26.43
N GLY A 16 2.15 4.93 27.55
CA GLY A 16 1.52 4.72 28.86
C GLY A 16 0.82 3.35 28.89
N ASP A 17 -0.46 3.34 29.23
CA ASP A 17 -1.28 2.13 29.31
C ASP A 17 -1.84 1.67 27.94
N PHE A 18 -1.70 2.49 26.89
CA PHE A 18 -2.18 2.15 25.55
C PHE A 18 -1.10 1.42 24.75
N GLU A 19 -1.37 0.15 24.36
CA GLU A 19 -0.50 -0.62 23.51
C GLU A 19 -0.93 -0.48 22.03
N ALA A 20 -0.17 0.31 21.27
CA ALA A 20 -0.45 0.63 19.88
C ALA A 20 0.00 -0.48 18.90
N VAL A 21 1.02 -1.28 19.27
CA VAL A 21 1.51 -2.45 18.55
C VAL A 21 1.73 -3.57 19.54
N ARG A 22 1.14 -4.74 19.28
CA ARG A 22 0.94 -5.81 20.26
C ARG A 22 1.64 -7.11 19.92
N GLY A 23 2.91 -7.04 19.50
CA GLY A 23 3.70 -8.23 19.24
C GLY A 23 3.53 -8.75 17.82
N ILE A 24 3.69 -7.88 16.84
CA ILE A 24 3.59 -8.25 15.42
C ILE A 24 4.89 -8.93 14.94
N ASP A 25 4.72 -9.90 14.04
CA ASP A 25 5.76 -10.54 13.27
C ASP A 25 5.56 -10.24 11.80
N LEU A 26 6.63 -9.88 11.08
CA LEU A 26 6.56 -9.47 9.68
C LEU A 26 7.91 -9.67 8.99
N GLU A 27 7.86 -10.08 7.71
CA GLU A 27 9.04 -10.13 6.84
C GLU A 27 8.72 -9.51 5.49
N VAL A 28 9.66 -8.68 4.98
CA VAL A 28 9.59 -8.08 3.63
C VAL A 28 10.82 -8.51 2.84
N ARG A 29 10.59 -8.95 1.61
CA ARG A 29 11.64 -9.45 0.71
C ARG A 29 12.18 -8.33 -0.18
N ALA A 30 13.43 -8.49 -0.62
CA ALA A 30 14.02 -7.54 -1.56
C ALA A 30 13.24 -7.51 -2.89
N GLY A 31 13.00 -6.30 -3.41
CA GLY A 31 12.36 -6.07 -4.71
C GLY A 31 10.84 -6.26 -4.74
N GLU A 32 10.18 -6.54 -3.59
CA GLU A 32 8.72 -6.62 -3.56
C GLU A 32 8.07 -5.28 -3.22
N VAL A 33 6.85 -5.11 -3.68
CA VAL A 33 5.92 -4.10 -3.17
C VAL A 33 5.10 -4.76 -2.06
N PHE A 34 5.35 -4.34 -0.84
CA PHE A 34 4.68 -4.86 0.34
C PHE A 34 3.67 -3.85 0.87
N ALA A 35 2.39 -4.25 1.01
CA ALA A 35 1.35 -3.40 1.55
C ALA A 35 1.03 -3.75 3.00
N PHE A 36 1.05 -2.74 3.87
CA PHE A 36 0.64 -2.83 5.26
C PHE A 36 -0.70 -2.14 5.44
N LEU A 37 -1.76 -2.94 5.44
CA LEU A 37 -3.15 -2.53 5.33
C LEU A 37 -3.84 -2.52 6.69
N GLY A 38 -4.68 -1.53 6.94
CA GLY A 38 -5.49 -1.49 8.17
C GLY A 38 -6.21 -0.16 8.35
N PRO A 39 -7.18 -0.09 9.26
CA PRO A 39 -7.93 1.13 9.55
C PRO A 39 -7.06 2.18 10.24
N ASN A 40 -7.60 3.39 10.35
CA ASN A 40 -6.97 4.45 11.14
C ASN A 40 -6.88 4.02 12.61
N GLY A 41 -5.71 4.24 13.22
CA GLY A 41 -5.45 3.83 14.61
C GLY A 41 -5.04 2.36 14.79
N ALA A 42 -4.92 1.57 13.71
CA ALA A 42 -4.50 0.16 13.80
C ALA A 42 -3.02 -0.05 14.20
N GLY A 43 -2.21 1.01 14.20
CA GLY A 43 -0.77 0.93 14.50
C GLY A 43 0.14 1.06 13.28
N LYS A 44 -0.39 1.32 12.07
CA LYS A 44 0.40 1.43 10.83
C LYS A 44 1.53 2.46 10.93
N THR A 45 1.20 3.74 11.14
CA THR A 45 2.18 4.84 11.23
C THR A 45 3.19 4.59 12.36
N THR A 46 2.73 4.08 13.52
CA THR A 46 3.64 3.73 14.61
C THR A 46 4.66 2.67 14.20
N THR A 47 4.22 1.65 13.46
CA THR A 47 5.11 0.59 12.95
C THR A 47 6.10 1.15 11.94
N VAL A 48 5.63 1.93 10.96
CA VAL A 48 6.50 2.56 9.94
C VAL A 48 7.54 3.46 10.58
N GLU A 49 7.17 4.36 11.49
CA GLU A 49 8.11 5.24 12.19
C GLU A 49 9.18 4.47 13.00
N ILE A 50 8.85 3.25 13.48
CA ILE A 50 9.84 2.37 14.12
C ILE A 50 10.80 1.79 13.08
N LEU A 51 10.29 1.36 11.92
CA LEU A 51 11.10 0.82 10.83
C LEU A 51 12.02 1.87 10.21
N GLU A 52 11.59 3.11 10.18
CA GLU A 52 12.37 4.27 9.71
C GLU A 52 13.41 4.77 10.74
N GLY A 53 13.37 4.23 11.96
CA GLY A 53 14.26 4.65 13.05
C GLY A 53 13.83 5.94 13.78
N TYR A 54 12.72 6.57 13.39
CA TYR A 54 12.22 7.79 14.06
C TYR A 54 11.61 7.52 15.43
N ARG A 55 11.06 6.32 15.65
CA ARG A 55 10.40 5.96 16.89
C ARG A 55 11.04 4.76 17.56
N LYS A 56 11.21 4.84 18.88
CA LYS A 56 11.71 3.69 19.66
C LYS A 56 10.58 2.72 19.93
N ARG A 57 10.83 1.42 19.70
CA ARG A 57 9.96 0.34 20.11
C ARG A 57 9.97 0.13 21.64
N SER A 58 8.93 -0.48 22.19
CA SER A 58 8.86 -0.88 23.61
C SER A 58 9.38 -2.31 23.82
N GLY A 59 9.36 -3.17 22.80
CA GLY A 59 9.84 -4.54 22.84
C GLY A 59 9.92 -5.17 21.47
N GLY A 60 10.42 -6.39 21.40
CA GLY A 60 10.63 -7.13 20.15
C GLY A 60 11.94 -6.80 19.45
N GLU A 61 12.18 -7.51 18.35
CA GLU A 61 13.36 -7.35 17.49
C GLU A 61 12.93 -6.78 16.14
N VAL A 62 13.71 -5.86 15.62
CA VAL A 62 13.49 -5.23 14.31
C VAL A 62 14.82 -5.07 13.60
N GLU A 63 14.87 -5.55 12.38
CA GLU A 63 16.00 -5.39 11.48
C GLU A 63 15.49 -4.84 10.14
N VAL A 64 16.15 -3.80 9.63
CA VAL A 64 15.87 -3.17 8.34
C VAL A 64 17.20 -3.01 7.60
N LEU A 65 17.30 -3.61 6.40
CA LEU A 65 18.54 -3.62 5.61
C LEU A 65 19.75 -4.17 6.39
N GLY A 66 19.52 -5.18 7.28
CA GLY A 66 20.56 -5.82 8.06
C GLY A 66 20.94 -5.09 9.35
N GLU A 67 20.25 -4.01 9.72
CA GLU A 67 20.57 -3.21 10.90
C GLU A 67 19.34 -2.94 11.78
N ASP A 68 19.55 -2.73 13.08
CA ASP A 68 18.51 -2.24 13.98
C ASP A 68 18.25 -0.75 13.72
N PRO A 69 17.03 -0.35 13.28
CA PRO A 69 16.70 1.05 12.98
C PRO A 69 16.98 2.04 14.12
N GLN A 70 16.93 1.58 15.38
CA GLN A 70 17.24 2.43 16.53
C GLN A 70 18.72 2.79 16.65
N ARG A 71 19.58 2.12 15.89
CA ARG A 71 21.03 2.34 15.84
C ARG A 71 21.48 2.80 14.46
N GLY A 72 20.56 2.98 13.53
CA GLY A 72 20.82 3.39 12.15
C GLY A 72 21.65 4.68 12.13
N ASP A 73 22.78 4.63 11.46
CA ASP A 73 23.63 5.78 11.23
C ASP A 73 23.22 6.53 9.95
N ARG A 74 24.00 7.55 9.59
CA ARG A 74 23.74 8.30 8.37
C ARG A 74 23.82 7.42 7.10
N ALA A 75 24.74 6.47 7.05
CA ALA A 75 24.92 5.60 5.90
C ALA A 75 23.71 4.66 5.73
N TRP A 76 23.16 4.18 6.84
CA TRP A 76 21.91 3.42 6.83
C TRP A 76 20.74 4.27 6.36
N HIS A 77 20.56 5.52 6.84
CA HIS A 77 19.50 6.41 6.39
C HIS A 77 19.61 6.78 4.89
N GLU A 78 20.83 6.81 4.32
CA GLU A 78 21.01 7.03 2.88
C GLU A 78 20.46 5.86 2.02
N ARG A 79 20.25 4.67 2.61
CA ARG A 79 19.70 3.47 1.94
C ARG A 79 18.17 3.39 1.97
N ILE A 80 17.50 4.27 2.73
CA ILE A 80 16.04 4.35 2.81
C ILE A 80 15.53 5.66 2.23
N GLY A 81 14.40 5.58 1.54
CA GLY A 81 13.63 6.73 1.08
C GLY A 81 12.30 6.79 1.80
N VAL A 82 11.85 7.97 2.21
CA VAL A 82 10.61 8.14 2.96
C VAL A 82 9.72 9.17 2.28
N VAL A 83 8.47 8.79 2.01
CA VAL A 83 7.42 9.68 1.51
C VAL A 83 6.31 9.75 2.56
N LEU A 84 6.29 10.83 3.31
CA LEU A 84 5.30 11.05 4.38
C LEU A 84 3.90 11.32 3.81
N GLN A 85 2.86 11.09 4.60
CA GLN A 85 1.48 11.39 4.25
C GLN A 85 1.28 12.85 3.82
N SER A 86 1.95 13.80 4.49
CA SER A 86 1.98 15.21 4.10
C SER A 86 3.41 15.71 4.03
N CYS A 87 3.87 16.03 2.83
CA CYS A 87 5.14 16.71 2.61
C CYS A 87 4.87 18.19 2.33
N ARG A 88 5.64 19.07 2.96
CA ARG A 88 5.60 20.51 2.63
C ARG A 88 6.74 20.82 1.66
N LEU A 89 6.39 20.84 0.38
CA LEU A 89 7.29 21.32 -0.65
C LEU A 89 7.56 22.81 -0.46
N ASP A 90 8.79 23.26 -0.74
CA ASP A 90 9.07 24.68 -0.85
C ASP A 90 8.32 25.22 -2.09
N PRO A 91 7.35 26.14 -1.92
CA PRO A 91 6.51 26.60 -3.01
C PRO A 91 7.27 27.42 -4.07
N TYR A 92 8.47 27.92 -3.73
CA TYR A 92 9.27 28.80 -4.58
C TYR A 92 10.28 28.05 -5.45
N LEU A 93 10.68 26.84 -5.07
CA LEU A 93 11.59 26.00 -5.83
C LEU A 93 10.87 25.33 -7.00
N THR A 94 11.56 25.21 -8.12
CA THR A 94 11.14 24.38 -9.25
C THR A 94 11.30 22.88 -8.90
N VAL A 95 10.71 21.99 -9.72
CA VAL A 95 10.91 20.54 -9.60
C VAL A 95 12.42 20.21 -9.60
N ARG A 96 13.16 20.75 -10.55
CA ARG A 96 14.60 20.57 -10.69
C ARG A 96 15.38 21.07 -9.47
N GLU A 97 15.07 22.25 -8.98
CA GLU A 97 15.73 22.84 -7.81
C GLU A 97 15.42 22.05 -6.54
N SER A 98 14.18 21.59 -6.37
CA SER A 98 13.79 20.75 -5.25
C SER A 98 14.57 19.43 -5.23
N LEU A 99 14.63 18.71 -6.35
CA LEU A 99 15.40 17.48 -6.46
C LEU A 99 16.91 17.72 -6.31
N GLY A 100 17.43 18.81 -6.88
CA GLY A 100 18.84 19.20 -6.74
C GLY A 100 19.22 19.49 -5.28
N LEU A 101 18.32 20.14 -4.52
CA LEU A 101 18.53 20.39 -3.11
C LEU A 101 18.63 19.08 -2.32
N TYR A 102 17.70 18.15 -2.56
CA TYR A 102 17.69 16.84 -1.88
C TYR A 102 18.88 15.97 -2.31
N ALA A 103 19.26 15.99 -3.59
CA ALA A 103 20.44 15.29 -4.09
C ALA A 103 21.70 15.69 -3.32
N GLY A 104 21.80 16.96 -2.89
CA GLY A 104 22.92 17.46 -2.10
C GLY A 104 23.10 16.81 -0.72
N TYR A 105 22.12 16.10 -0.20
CA TYR A 105 22.24 15.38 1.07
C TYR A 105 22.90 14.00 0.94
N TYR A 106 22.98 13.44 -0.26
CA TYR A 106 23.45 12.08 -0.54
C TYR A 106 24.86 12.09 -1.13
N ARG A 107 25.62 11.01 -0.87
CA ARG A 107 27.00 10.87 -1.40
C ARG A 107 27.03 10.52 -2.89
N ALA A 108 26.08 9.71 -3.32
CA ALA A 108 25.97 9.22 -4.70
C ALA A 108 24.51 9.28 -5.18
N PRO A 109 23.95 10.49 -5.34
CA PRO A 109 22.56 10.63 -5.78
C PRO A 109 22.38 10.19 -7.24
N ARG A 110 21.16 9.79 -7.61
CA ARG A 110 20.76 9.66 -9.01
C ARG A 110 20.84 11.00 -9.72
N PRO A 111 21.13 11.01 -11.03
CA PRO A 111 21.02 12.23 -11.83
C PRO A 111 19.61 12.82 -11.74
N VAL A 112 19.51 14.12 -11.42
CA VAL A 112 18.23 14.82 -11.21
C VAL A 112 17.30 14.68 -12.42
N ASP A 113 17.84 14.79 -13.64
CA ASP A 113 17.06 14.66 -14.87
C ASP A 113 16.45 13.26 -15.02
N GLU A 114 17.19 12.21 -14.68
CA GLU A 114 16.70 10.83 -14.66
C GLU A 114 15.54 10.70 -13.68
N VAL A 115 15.67 11.26 -12.47
CA VAL A 115 14.59 11.20 -11.46
C VAL A 115 13.35 11.95 -11.94
N ILE A 116 13.50 13.12 -12.59
CA ILE A 116 12.40 13.89 -13.17
C ILE A 116 11.63 13.04 -14.21
N GLU A 117 12.35 12.29 -15.05
CA GLU A 117 11.76 11.39 -16.03
C GLU A 117 11.01 10.23 -15.36
N LEU A 118 11.68 9.55 -14.39
CA LEU A 118 11.11 8.41 -13.66
C LEU A 118 9.79 8.73 -12.95
N VAL A 119 9.68 9.95 -12.38
CA VAL A 119 8.43 10.37 -11.72
C VAL A 119 7.44 11.07 -12.68
N GLY A 120 7.74 11.08 -13.99
CA GLY A 120 6.85 11.62 -15.02
C GLY A 120 6.64 13.12 -14.93
N LEU A 121 7.67 13.87 -14.54
CA LEU A 121 7.63 15.33 -14.42
C LEU A 121 8.51 16.06 -15.47
N ALA A 122 8.97 15.38 -16.55
CA ALA A 122 9.83 15.95 -17.57
C ALA A 122 9.30 17.28 -18.14
N GLY A 123 7.99 17.35 -18.46
CA GLY A 123 7.36 18.57 -18.95
C GLY A 123 7.11 19.65 -17.88
N LYS A 124 7.55 19.44 -16.64
CA LYS A 124 7.36 20.31 -15.47
C LYS A 124 8.65 20.62 -14.72
N ALA A 125 9.80 20.23 -15.26
CA ALA A 125 11.12 20.36 -14.60
C ALA A 125 11.38 21.77 -14.05
N ASP A 126 11.03 22.81 -14.81
CA ASP A 126 11.26 24.22 -14.48
C ASP A 126 10.01 24.91 -13.91
N VAL A 127 8.94 24.17 -13.60
CA VAL A 127 7.74 24.68 -12.94
C VAL A 127 7.93 24.65 -11.43
N ARG A 128 7.55 25.76 -10.75
CA ARG A 128 7.59 25.83 -9.29
C ARG A 128 6.62 24.84 -8.64
N ALA A 129 6.98 24.32 -7.46
CA ALA A 129 6.13 23.38 -6.73
C ALA A 129 4.72 23.94 -6.47
N SER A 130 4.58 25.25 -6.24
CA SER A 130 3.27 25.92 -6.10
C SER A 130 2.40 25.90 -7.36
N GLY A 131 2.97 25.69 -8.54
CA GLY A 131 2.28 25.60 -9.83
C GLY A 131 1.93 24.16 -10.24
N LEU A 132 2.25 23.17 -9.42
CA LEU A 132 1.95 21.76 -9.66
C LEU A 132 0.56 21.40 -9.12
N SER A 133 -0.14 20.48 -9.80
CA SER A 133 -1.33 19.84 -9.23
C SER A 133 -0.95 18.95 -8.03
N GLY A 134 -1.90 18.60 -7.16
CA GLY A 134 -1.65 17.73 -6.00
C GLY A 134 -0.97 16.39 -6.38
N GLY A 135 -1.43 15.74 -7.46
CA GLY A 135 -0.79 14.53 -7.97
C GLY A 135 0.63 14.77 -8.51
N GLN A 136 0.92 15.94 -9.10
CA GLN A 136 2.26 16.30 -9.53
C GLN A 136 3.18 16.60 -8.33
N GLN A 137 2.67 17.25 -7.30
CA GLN A 137 3.39 17.46 -6.04
C GLN A 137 3.75 16.13 -5.41
N ARG A 138 2.82 15.17 -5.35
CA ARG A 138 3.09 13.83 -4.80
C ARG A 138 4.15 13.06 -5.59
N ARG A 139 4.16 13.19 -6.93
CA ARG A 139 5.23 12.61 -7.75
C ARG A 139 6.58 13.28 -7.49
N LEU A 140 6.61 14.57 -7.19
CA LEU A 140 7.82 15.25 -6.75
C LEU A 140 8.29 14.73 -5.37
N ASP A 141 7.36 14.47 -4.43
CA ASP A 141 7.71 13.86 -3.13
C ASP A 141 8.36 12.49 -3.30
N VAL A 142 7.79 11.64 -4.17
CA VAL A 142 8.40 10.34 -4.53
C VAL A 142 9.78 10.54 -5.16
N GLY A 143 9.94 11.54 -6.03
CA GLY A 143 11.22 11.88 -6.64
C GLY A 143 12.27 12.29 -5.60
N MET A 144 11.89 13.08 -4.59
CA MET A 144 12.78 13.47 -3.51
C MET A 144 13.23 12.27 -2.65
N ALA A 145 12.35 11.31 -2.43
CA ALA A 145 12.72 10.07 -1.74
C ALA A 145 13.60 9.17 -2.62
N LEU A 146 13.43 9.21 -3.95
CA LEU A 146 14.15 8.37 -4.90
C LEU A 146 15.54 8.91 -5.26
N VAL A 147 15.77 10.23 -5.14
CA VAL A 147 17.01 10.88 -5.60
C VAL A 147 18.26 10.34 -4.92
N GLY A 148 18.14 9.85 -3.67
CA GLY A 148 19.22 9.18 -2.95
C GLY A 148 19.57 7.78 -3.44
N ASP A 149 18.82 7.24 -4.42
CA ASP A 149 18.93 5.87 -4.91
C ASP A 149 18.72 4.78 -3.83
N PRO A 150 17.69 4.91 -2.97
CA PRO A 150 17.49 4.01 -1.84
C PRO A 150 17.23 2.55 -2.29
N GLU A 151 17.54 1.60 -1.41
CA GLU A 151 17.18 0.18 -1.59
C GLU A 151 15.74 -0.10 -1.18
N LEU A 152 15.24 0.65 -0.18
CA LEU A 152 13.90 0.52 0.41
C LEU A 152 13.20 1.89 0.45
N LEU A 153 11.96 1.95 -0.02
CA LEU A 153 11.09 3.12 0.07
C LEU A 153 9.92 2.85 1.01
N PHE A 154 9.71 3.75 1.96
CA PHE A 154 8.50 3.81 2.78
C PHE A 154 7.55 4.85 2.19
N LEU A 155 6.32 4.43 1.90
CA LEU A 155 5.27 5.29 1.36
C LEU A 155 4.08 5.27 2.32
N ASP A 156 3.91 6.35 3.10
CA ASP A 156 2.82 6.43 4.06
C ASP A 156 1.58 7.03 3.38
N GLU A 157 0.55 6.18 3.18
CA GLU A 157 -0.73 6.50 2.54
C GLU A 157 -0.57 7.33 1.24
N PRO A 158 0.13 6.82 0.22
CA PRO A 158 0.63 7.62 -0.89
C PRO A 158 -0.44 8.26 -1.78
N THR A 159 -1.69 7.76 -1.75
CA THR A 159 -2.78 8.25 -2.61
C THR A 159 -3.96 8.84 -1.86
N THR A 160 -3.83 9.03 -0.54
CA THR A 160 -4.89 9.62 0.27
C THR A 160 -5.25 11.02 -0.22
N GLY A 161 -6.55 11.26 -0.42
CA GLY A 161 -7.08 12.54 -0.89
C GLY A 161 -6.97 12.77 -2.40
N PHE A 162 -6.54 11.79 -3.19
CA PHE A 162 -6.45 11.90 -4.64
C PHE A 162 -7.79 11.63 -5.32
N ASP A 163 -8.03 12.34 -6.43
CA ASP A 163 -9.06 11.95 -7.37
C ASP A 163 -8.68 10.63 -8.09
N PRO A 164 -9.65 9.93 -8.73
CA PRO A 164 -9.36 8.64 -9.36
C PRO A 164 -8.29 8.68 -10.46
N SER A 165 -8.11 9.81 -11.15
CA SER A 165 -7.08 9.96 -12.19
C SER A 165 -5.69 10.11 -11.58
N ALA A 166 -5.56 10.98 -10.57
CA ALA A 166 -4.31 11.19 -9.85
C ALA A 166 -3.86 9.90 -9.14
N ARG A 167 -4.81 9.13 -8.56
CA ARG A 167 -4.54 7.85 -7.92
C ARG A 167 -3.94 6.84 -8.91
N ARG A 168 -4.53 6.70 -10.10
CA ARG A 168 -3.99 5.80 -11.15
C ARG A 168 -2.57 6.17 -11.56
N GLN A 169 -2.29 7.45 -11.73
CA GLN A 169 -0.94 7.93 -12.08
C GLN A 169 0.07 7.66 -10.94
N ALA A 170 -0.33 7.80 -9.68
CA ALA A 170 0.51 7.45 -8.54
C ALA A 170 0.81 5.95 -8.51
N TRP A 171 -0.18 5.10 -8.77
CA TRP A 171 0.01 3.66 -8.87
C TRP A 171 0.99 3.25 -9.98
N GLU A 172 0.92 3.89 -11.15
CA GLU A 172 1.90 3.67 -12.23
C GLU A 172 3.31 4.06 -11.79
N THR A 173 3.46 5.17 -11.06
CA THR A 173 4.74 5.59 -10.51
C THR A 173 5.28 4.58 -9.50
N ILE A 174 4.45 4.09 -8.57
CA ILE A 174 4.84 3.11 -7.55
C ILE A 174 5.21 1.76 -8.21
N ALA A 175 4.42 1.31 -9.20
CA ALA A 175 4.75 0.10 -9.96
C ALA A 175 6.11 0.21 -10.66
N GLY A 176 6.42 1.39 -11.24
CA GLY A 176 7.72 1.67 -11.84
C GLY A 176 8.91 1.57 -10.87
N LEU A 177 8.71 1.81 -9.57
CA LEU A 177 9.78 1.62 -8.56
C LEU A 177 10.19 0.15 -8.44
N ARG A 178 9.23 -0.78 -8.54
CA ARG A 178 9.51 -2.23 -8.57
C ARG A 178 10.32 -2.62 -9.79
N ASP A 179 10.00 -2.06 -10.95
CA ASP A 179 10.73 -2.34 -12.20
C ASP A 179 12.18 -1.83 -12.14
N LEU A 180 12.46 -0.84 -11.29
CA LEU A 180 13.80 -0.38 -10.94
C LEU A 180 14.51 -1.27 -9.91
N GLY A 181 13.90 -2.38 -9.48
CA GLY A 181 14.44 -3.30 -8.47
C GLY A 181 14.37 -2.76 -7.04
N LYS A 182 13.56 -1.72 -6.77
CA LYS A 182 13.40 -1.16 -5.43
C LYS A 182 12.42 -1.98 -4.62
N THR A 183 12.68 -2.08 -3.30
CA THR A 183 11.70 -2.58 -2.34
C THR A 183 10.81 -1.44 -1.91
N VAL A 184 9.51 -1.67 -1.88
CA VAL A 184 8.52 -0.67 -1.45
C VAL A 184 7.72 -1.21 -0.29
N PHE A 185 7.73 -0.49 0.83
CA PHE A 185 6.83 -0.70 1.95
C PHE A 185 5.77 0.41 1.94
N LEU A 186 4.54 0.09 1.60
CA LEU A 186 3.47 1.07 1.57
C LEU A 186 2.44 0.81 2.67
N THR A 187 1.99 1.86 3.34
CA THR A 187 0.78 1.79 4.17
C THR A 187 -0.41 2.29 3.39
N THR A 188 -1.54 1.65 3.58
CA THR A 188 -2.80 2.11 3.01
C THR A 188 -4.00 1.64 3.83
N HIS A 189 -5.12 2.31 3.67
CA HIS A 189 -6.44 1.85 4.09
C HIS A 189 -7.33 1.54 2.87
N TYR A 190 -6.81 1.71 1.65
CA TYR A 190 -7.50 1.39 0.41
C TYR A 190 -7.15 -0.03 -0.06
N MET A 191 -8.16 -0.90 -0.09
CA MET A 191 -8.01 -2.30 -0.49
C MET A 191 -7.67 -2.44 -1.97
N ASP A 192 -8.25 -1.59 -2.82
CA ASP A 192 -7.99 -1.54 -4.26
C ASP A 192 -6.53 -1.19 -4.58
N GLU A 193 -5.92 -0.29 -3.79
CA GLU A 193 -4.50 0.04 -3.91
C GLU A 193 -3.61 -1.16 -3.58
N ALA A 194 -3.85 -1.80 -2.44
CA ALA A 194 -3.12 -3.00 -2.04
C ALA A 194 -3.27 -4.13 -3.06
N GLN A 195 -4.49 -4.36 -3.54
CA GLN A 195 -4.79 -5.40 -4.53
C GLN A 195 -4.08 -5.17 -5.87
N ARG A 196 -3.92 -3.91 -6.28
CA ARG A 196 -3.32 -3.55 -7.56
C ARG A 196 -1.81 -3.54 -7.54
N LEU A 197 -1.22 -3.09 -6.43
CA LEU A 197 0.22 -2.79 -6.36
C LEU A 197 1.04 -3.86 -5.66
N ALA A 198 0.47 -4.49 -4.63
CA ALA A 198 1.26 -5.30 -3.73
C ALA A 198 1.49 -6.73 -4.24
N ASP A 199 2.73 -7.20 -4.09
CA ASP A 199 3.08 -8.62 -4.24
C ASP A 199 2.63 -9.40 -2.99
N ARG A 200 2.71 -8.76 -1.81
CA ARG A 200 2.24 -9.31 -0.53
C ARG A 200 1.60 -8.21 0.31
N VAL A 201 0.61 -8.62 1.08
CA VAL A 201 -0.16 -7.75 1.97
C VAL A 201 -0.15 -8.33 3.37
N THR A 202 -0.03 -7.49 4.37
CA THR A 202 -0.35 -7.82 5.77
C THR A 202 -1.41 -6.87 6.27
N ILE A 203 -2.47 -7.44 6.83
CA ILE A 203 -3.57 -6.70 7.44
C ILE A 203 -3.32 -6.59 8.93
N ILE A 204 -3.35 -5.36 9.44
CA ILE A 204 -3.25 -5.06 10.88
C ILE A 204 -4.57 -4.48 11.39
N SER A 205 -4.99 -4.95 12.56
CA SER A 205 -6.13 -4.40 13.30
C SER A 205 -5.77 -4.34 14.78
N ARG A 206 -6.11 -3.23 15.47
CA ARG A 206 -5.89 -3.03 16.92
C ARG A 206 -4.46 -3.38 17.40
N GLY A 207 -3.46 -3.15 16.56
CA GLY A 207 -2.05 -3.42 16.87
C GLY A 207 -1.60 -4.86 16.66
N GLU A 208 -2.42 -5.73 16.07
CA GLU A 208 -2.13 -7.14 15.82
C GLU A 208 -2.25 -7.46 14.32
N VAL A 209 -1.42 -8.39 13.83
CA VAL A 209 -1.55 -8.91 12.46
C VAL A 209 -2.73 -9.89 12.43
N VAL A 210 -3.72 -9.61 11.59
CA VAL A 210 -4.91 -10.47 11.44
C VAL A 210 -4.83 -11.38 10.22
N ALA A 211 -4.09 -10.98 9.18
CA ALA A 211 -3.84 -11.82 8.00
C ALA A 211 -2.58 -11.38 7.27
N SER A 212 -1.91 -12.31 6.57
CA SER A 212 -0.77 -12.03 5.70
C SER A 212 -0.73 -13.01 4.55
N GLY A 213 -0.47 -12.53 3.32
CA GLY A 213 -0.41 -13.36 2.12
C GLY A 213 -0.29 -12.54 0.85
N THR A 214 -0.45 -13.18 -0.31
CA THR A 214 -0.66 -12.43 -1.55
C THR A 214 -2.05 -11.80 -1.56
N PRO A 215 -2.28 -10.73 -2.33
CA PRO A 215 -3.64 -10.17 -2.46
C PRO A 215 -4.70 -11.21 -2.87
N ASP A 216 -4.30 -12.23 -3.62
CA ASP A 216 -5.21 -13.28 -4.09
C ASP A 216 -5.45 -14.40 -3.06
N ASP A 217 -4.50 -14.68 -2.16
CA ASP A 217 -4.60 -15.75 -1.15
C ASP A 217 -5.18 -15.28 0.19
N LEU A 218 -5.24 -13.95 0.40
CA LEU A 218 -5.66 -13.40 1.68
C LEU A 218 -7.08 -13.84 2.06
N GLY A 219 -7.21 -14.22 3.31
CA GLY A 219 -8.49 -14.56 3.91
C GLY A 219 -9.12 -15.86 3.38
N ASN A 220 -8.33 -16.73 2.72
CA ASN A 220 -8.85 -18.00 2.17
C ASN A 220 -10.07 -17.75 1.28
N ARG A 221 -9.92 -16.88 0.28
CA ARG A 221 -11.01 -16.43 -0.63
C ARG A 221 -11.84 -17.56 -1.25
N GLU A 222 -11.24 -18.76 -1.38
CA GLU A 222 -11.97 -19.93 -1.87
C GLU A 222 -13.07 -20.36 -0.90
N SER A 223 -12.98 -19.99 0.40
CA SER A 223 -14.00 -20.28 1.41
C SER A 223 -15.09 -19.20 1.52
N LEU A 224 -14.89 -18.03 0.93
CA LEU A 224 -15.90 -16.98 0.91
C LEU A 224 -16.86 -17.18 -0.26
N PRO A 225 -18.17 -16.95 -0.04
CA PRO A 225 -19.16 -17.14 -1.10
C PRO A 225 -18.97 -16.11 -2.21
N THR A 226 -19.20 -16.54 -3.44
CA THR A 226 -19.34 -15.68 -4.62
C THR A 226 -20.75 -15.13 -4.66
N THR A 227 -20.93 -13.86 -5.00
CA THR A 227 -22.24 -13.24 -5.12
C THR A 227 -22.68 -13.24 -6.59
N ILE A 228 -23.88 -13.75 -6.86
CA ILE A 228 -24.57 -13.62 -8.14
C ILE A 228 -25.67 -12.58 -7.95
N SER A 229 -25.57 -11.45 -8.64
CA SER A 229 -26.55 -10.36 -8.61
C SER A 229 -27.17 -10.15 -9.97
N TYR A 230 -28.47 -9.90 -9.99
CA TYR A 230 -29.23 -9.61 -11.20
C TYR A 230 -30.52 -8.89 -10.85
N ARG A 231 -31.14 -8.22 -11.84
CA ARG A 231 -32.46 -7.64 -11.70
C ARG A 231 -33.47 -8.50 -12.44
N LEU A 232 -34.58 -8.79 -11.77
CA LEU A 232 -35.72 -9.52 -12.31
C LEU A 232 -36.96 -8.61 -12.27
N GLY A 233 -37.32 -7.97 -13.39
CA GLY A 233 -38.30 -6.89 -13.41
C GLY A 233 -37.86 -5.70 -12.56
N ASP A 234 -38.60 -5.34 -11.54
CA ASP A 234 -38.25 -4.23 -10.62
C ASP A 234 -37.50 -4.66 -9.35
N GLU A 235 -37.18 -5.95 -9.21
CA GLU A 235 -36.52 -6.49 -8.02
C GLU A 235 -35.04 -6.75 -8.30
N ASP A 236 -34.15 -6.18 -7.44
CA ASP A 236 -32.74 -6.53 -7.39
C ASP A 236 -32.57 -7.79 -6.53
N VAL A 237 -31.99 -8.83 -7.11
CA VAL A 237 -31.74 -10.12 -6.46
C VAL A 237 -30.25 -10.33 -6.29
N SER A 238 -29.84 -10.75 -5.08
CA SER A 238 -28.46 -11.09 -4.76
C SER A 238 -28.43 -12.44 -4.04
N VAL A 239 -27.61 -13.36 -4.53
CA VAL A 239 -27.49 -14.74 -4.00
C VAL A 239 -26.01 -15.04 -3.74
N GLU A 240 -25.70 -15.38 -2.50
CA GLU A 240 -24.37 -15.89 -2.15
C GLU A 240 -24.26 -17.38 -2.43
N THR A 241 -23.14 -17.82 -3.02
CA THR A 241 -22.93 -19.22 -3.39
C THR A 241 -21.46 -19.64 -3.30
N THR A 242 -21.24 -20.87 -2.90
CA THR A 242 -19.94 -21.57 -2.96
C THR A 242 -19.79 -22.41 -4.24
N THR A 243 -20.85 -22.53 -5.05
CA THR A 243 -20.88 -23.27 -6.31
C THR A 243 -21.34 -22.40 -7.49
N PRO A 244 -20.65 -21.26 -7.77
CA PRO A 244 -21.16 -20.22 -8.67
C PRO A 244 -21.43 -20.72 -10.09
N VAL A 245 -20.64 -21.66 -10.60
CA VAL A 245 -20.84 -22.20 -11.95
C VAL A 245 -22.16 -23.02 -12.02
N ALA A 246 -22.43 -23.86 -11.02
CA ALA A 246 -23.62 -24.68 -10.99
C ALA A 246 -24.90 -23.83 -10.78
N ASP A 247 -24.83 -22.86 -9.88
CA ASP A 247 -25.96 -21.99 -9.57
C ASP A 247 -26.25 -21.01 -10.70
N LEU A 248 -25.23 -20.48 -11.35
CA LEU A 248 -25.38 -19.65 -12.54
C LEU A 248 -26.02 -20.44 -13.70
N HIS A 249 -25.60 -21.69 -13.91
CA HIS A 249 -26.20 -22.56 -14.91
C HIS A 249 -27.68 -22.79 -14.62
N ALA A 250 -28.03 -23.18 -13.38
CA ALA A 250 -29.41 -23.41 -12.98
C ALA A 250 -30.30 -22.14 -13.10
N LEU A 251 -29.73 -20.97 -12.74
CA LEU A 251 -30.37 -19.68 -12.88
C LEU A 251 -30.66 -19.33 -14.34
N THR A 252 -29.66 -19.46 -15.20
CA THR A 252 -29.79 -19.12 -16.64
C THR A 252 -30.70 -20.10 -17.37
N GLU A 253 -30.65 -21.40 -17.06
CA GLU A 253 -31.55 -22.41 -17.60
C GLU A 253 -33.03 -22.09 -17.27
N ARG A 254 -33.29 -21.73 -16.00
CA ARG A 254 -34.65 -21.34 -15.54
C ARG A 254 -35.11 -20.05 -16.25
N ALA A 255 -34.24 -19.06 -16.37
CA ALA A 255 -34.57 -17.80 -17.02
C ALA A 255 -34.95 -18.02 -18.49
N ILE A 256 -34.17 -18.80 -19.23
CA ILE A 256 -34.46 -19.17 -20.63
C ILE A 256 -35.78 -19.92 -20.76
N ALA A 257 -36.01 -20.95 -19.89
CA ALA A 257 -37.22 -21.73 -19.92
C ALA A 257 -38.50 -20.94 -19.64
N GLN A 258 -38.41 -19.89 -18.83
CA GLN A 258 -39.51 -19.02 -18.44
C GLN A 258 -39.59 -17.72 -19.29
N GLY A 259 -38.66 -17.50 -20.22
CA GLY A 259 -38.61 -16.28 -21.04
C GLY A 259 -38.34 -15.04 -20.20
N LEU A 260 -37.63 -15.16 -19.08
CA LEU A 260 -37.26 -14.07 -18.20
C LEU A 260 -35.92 -13.45 -18.65
N GLU A 261 -35.85 -12.15 -18.60
CA GLU A 261 -34.59 -11.41 -18.85
C GLU A 261 -33.93 -11.08 -17.51
N LEU A 262 -32.64 -11.46 -17.37
CA LEU A 262 -31.82 -11.18 -16.19
C LEU A 262 -30.99 -9.91 -16.50
N GLU A 263 -31.51 -8.75 -16.15
CA GLU A 263 -30.82 -7.50 -16.38
C GLU A 263 -29.67 -7.34 -15.38
N GLY A 264 -28.51 -6.82 -15.87
CA GLY A 264 -27.36 -6.54 -15.02
C GLY A 264 -26.78 -7.76 -14.32
N LEU A 265 -26.89 -8.96 -14.93
CA LEU A 265 -26.33 -10.18 -14.36
C LEU A 265 -24.82 -10.04 -14.15
N GLU A 266 -24.40 -10.13 -12.90
CA GLU A 266 -23.01 -10.00 -12.46
C GLU A 266 -22.66 -11.16 -11.52
N VAL A 267 -21.42 -11.64 -11.65
CA VAL A 267 -20.85 -12.66 -10.75
C VAL A 267 -19.62 -12.08 -10.10
N THR A 268 -19.77 -11.65 -8.85
CA THR A 268 -18.73 -10.96 -8.11
C THR A 268 -18.05 -11.92 -7.14
N ARG A 269 -16.74 -12.12 -7.32
CA ARG A 269 -15.93 -12.85 -6.34
C ARG A 269 -15.57 -11.93 -5.18
N PRO A 270 -15.42 -12.50 -3.97
CA PRO A 270 -14.94 -11.73 -2.83
C PRO A 270 -13.64 -10.98 -3.16
N ASN A 271 -13.59 -9.73 -2.80
CA ASN A 271 -12.40 -8.88 -2.93
C ASN A 271 -11.68 -8.77 -1.57
N LEU A 272 -10.57 -8.03 -1.53
CA LEU A 272 -9.79 -7.85 -0.32
C LEU A 272 -10.58 -7.11 0.78
N GLU A 273 -11.57 -6.28 0.41
CA GLU A 273 -12.44 -5.56 1.33
C GLU A 273 -13.41 -6.51 2.04
N ASP A 274 -14.02 -7.44 1.30
CA ASP A 274 -14.91 -8.46 1.87
C ASP A 274 -14.15 -9.34 2.88
N VAL A 275 -12.90 -9.70 2.53
CA VAL A 275 -12.01 -10.43 3.43
C VAL A 275 -11.71 -9.63 4.68
N TYR A 276 -11.35 -8.36 4.53
CA TYR A 276 -11.05 -7.47 5.64
C TYR A 276 -12.26 -7.33 6.59
N LEU A 277 -13.46 -7.09 6.04
CA LEU A 277 -14.70 -6.98 6.83
C LEU A 277 -14.96 -8.27 7.58
N SER A 278 -14.85 -9.43 6.93
CA SER A 278 -15.06 -10.75 7.58
C SER A 278 -14.09 -11.03 8.74
N LEU A 279 -12.86 -10.48 8.68
CA LEU A 279 -11.84 -10.64 9.72
C LEU A 279 -12.03 -9.66 10.89
N THR A 280 -12.56 -8.46 10.60
CA THR A 280 -12.71 -7.40 11.60
C THR A 280 -14.07 -7.37 12.29
N GLU A 281 -15.14 -7.87 11.67
CA GLU A 281 -16.48 -7.97 12.26
C GLU A 281 -16.55 -9.05 13.36
N LYS A 282 -15.78 -10.13 13.25
CA LYS A 282 -15.72 -11.19 14.28
C LYS A 282 -15.15 -10.70 15.63
N ASP A 283 -14.49 -9.52 15.66
CA ASP A 283 -13.92 -8.95 16.87
C ASP A 283 -14.89 -7.97 17.58
N THR A 284 -16.16 -7.86 17.14
CA THR A 284 -17.13 -6.91 17.69
C THR A 284 -18.19 -7.56 18.57
N GLU A 285 -18.18 -8.90 18.70
CA GLU A 285 -18.97 -9.69 19.68
C GLU A 285 -18.07 -10.11 20.86
#